data_e19f29acb16243da80edfe98b37aaef8
#
_entry.id   e19f29acb16243da80edfe98b37aaef8
#
_cell.length_a   1.000
_cell.length_b   1.000
_cell.length_c   1.000
_cell.angle_alpha   90.00
_cell.angle_beta   90.00
_cell.angle_gamma   90.00
#
_symmetry.space_group_name_H-M   'P 1'
#
loop_
_entity.id
_entity.type
_entity.pdbx_description
1 polymer ?
#
loop_
_entity_poly.entity_id
_entity_poly.type
_entity_poly.pdbx_seq_one_letter_code
_entity_poly.pdbx_strand_id
1 'polypeptide(L)'
;MKRIVFIRGFVFTLLFSLVCLGANCAQLGWSNDLRSLFAGNKSVIYALNIRSFGAEDTNGDDIIEPLDGDKKGTFLNAIPGLKELTKLGINTVYLLPVTKTGKLKALGTAGSLYALDSFDRLSPLLDDKDNPMSVEQEAKMFVDEAHKLGLRVIVDIPSCGSYDMSLEQPDLFIKDKNGNTVVPADWTDVRLFKVYDENGKLNRALVENYQKMIKMLQDIGVDGIRADVAAIKPYEFWKEVIDYARMKDPQFIFIAEACPTWTNPAKQWGDYETVPRLLEAGFDGYYGDWANFSDFTKSKDVIKRIKSDLKISKEFNKQKSTMASFATHDQQSVIVRGGVPLWEMITWLNVTLPLNPYFLDGYVTGDSYIYRYENKKADRSSTDDDYYFVHRGKFDIFNFSRRPEGNYAELKEKFVKAMKFKYWAKSVLVDGKFVEFKTSNPSVFAYARKNGDDAVVVIGNLNKEHEVDANVYIRNLKDTSFISPVKMGEAPIVKRGKMSVSLKPYEVQVYMLNKVNF
;
A
#
# COMPACT_ATOMS: atom_id res chain seq x y z
N MET A 1 43.05 -50.33 35.77
CA MET A 1 43.16 -48.93 35.34
C MET A 1 42.10 -48.63 34.29
N LYS A 2 40.98 -48.04 34.70
CA LYS A 2 39.89 -47.65 33.81
C LYS A 2 39.95 -46.10 33.62
N ARG A 3 40.11 -45.67 32.39
CA ARG A 3 40.07 -44.23 32.02
C ARG A 3 38.61 -43.83 31.90
N ILE A 4 38.20 -42.82 32.70
CA ILE A 4 36.91 -42.15 32.63
C ILE A 4 37.09 -40.97 31.67
N VAL A 5 36.28 -40.98 30.61
CA VAL A 5 36.17 -39.84 29.66
C VAL A 5 35.05 -38.91 30.16
N PHE A 6 35.41 -37.69 30.50
CA PHE A 6 34.45 -36.65 30.83
C PHE A 6 33.91 -35.98 29.52
N ILE A 7 32.63 -36.13 29.26
CA ILE A 7 31.91 -35.37 28.27
C ILE A 7 31.45 -34.06 28.93
N ARG A 8 32.02 -32.96 28.52
CA ARG A 8 31.54 -31.61 28.89
C ARG A 8 30.38 -31.23 27.98
N GLY A 9 29.17 -31.28 28.52
CA GLY A 9 27.99 -30.65 27.93
C GLY A 9 28.04 -29.14 28.17
N PHE A 10 28.04 -28.38 27.10
CA PHE A 10 27.85 -26.92 27.16
C PHE A 10 26.33 -26.62 27.16
N VAL A 11 25.82 -26.24 28.33
CA VAL A 11 24.50 -25.67 28.48
C VAL A 11 24.66 -24.17 28.27
N PHE A 12 24.13 -23.64 27.17
CA PHE A 12 24.00 -22.17 26.95
C PHE A 12 22.73 -21.72 27.63
N THR A 13 22.87 -21.17 28.83
CA THR A 13 21.81 -20.41 29.53
C THR A 13 21.88 -18.97 29.05
N LEU A 14 20.92 -18.54 28.21
CA LEU A 14 20.75 -17.15 27.86
C LEU A 14 20.09 -16.43 29.05
N LEU A 15 20.88 -15.72 29.84
CA LEU A 15 20.39 -14.70 30.76
C LEU A 15 20.02 -13.44 29.96
N PHE A 16 18.73 -13.17 29.85
CA PHE A 16 18.25 -11.84 29.48
C PHE A 16 18.37 -10.94 30.72
N SER A 17 19.45 -10.18 30.79
CA SER A 17 19.56 -9.08 31.75
C SER A 17 18.74 -7.87 31.24
N LEU A 18 17.59 -7.63 31.85
CA LEU A 18 16.93 -6.35 31.80
C LEU A 18 17.81 -5.33 32.54
N VAL A 19 18.53 -4.54 31.78
CA VAL A 19 19.13 -3.30 32.32
C VAL A 19 18.14 -2.17 32.02
N CYS A 20 17.30 -1.87 33.01
CA CYS A 20 16.63 -0.57 33.08
C CYS A 20 17.66 0.48 33.47
N LEU A 21 18.31 1.07 32.51
CA LEU A 21 19.01 2.33 32.67
C LEU A 21 18.03 3.44 32.32
N GLY A 22 17.49 4.07 33.39
CA GLY A 22 16.94 5.40 33.31
C GLY A 22 18.07 6.35 32.89
N ALA A 23 18.24 6.54 31.60
CA ALA A 23 19.06 7.59 31.05
C ALA A 23 18.16 8.49 30.20
N ASN A 24 18.24 9.79 30.47
CA ASN A 24 17.71 10.85 29.64
C ASN A 24 17.90 10.49 28.15
N CYS A 25 16.85 10.01 27.48
CA CYS A 25 16.79 10.00 26.03
C CYS A 25 16.81 11.48 25.61
N ALA A 26 18.01 12.02 25.41
CA ALA A 26 18.15 13.13 24.49
C ALA A 26 17.41 12.72 23.24
N GLN A 27 16.46 13.52 22.82
CA GLN A 27 15.68 13.37 21.62
C GLN A 27 16.65 13.24 20.45
N LEU A 28 17.01 12.02 20.08
CA LEU A 28 17.67 11.75 18.81
C LEU A 28 16.66 12.22 17.78
N GLY A 29 16.96 13.35 17.11
CA GLY A 29 16.07 13.95 16.14
C GLY A 29 15.67 12.91 15.09
N TRP A 30 14.40 12.86 14.73
CA TRP A 30 13.91 12.02 13.63
C TRP A 30 14.71 12.32 12.36
N SER A 31 15.15 11.29 11.68
CA SER A 31 15.80 11.37 10.38
C SER A 31 15.04 10.51 9.40
N ASN A 32 14.42 11.14 8.41
CA ASN A 32 13.74 10.43 7.35
C ASN A 32 14.72 9.57 6.54
N ASP A 33 14.40 8.29 6.35
CA ASP A 33 15.18 7.32 5.57
C ASP A 33 14.28 6.56 4.56
N LEU A 34 13.06 7.05 4.34
CA LEU A 34 12.01 6.30 3.66
C LEU A 34 12.35 5.98 2.20
N ARG A 35 12.99 6.88 1.46
CA ARG A 35 13.45 6.59 0.09
C ARG A 35 14.38 5.39 0.04
N SER A 36 15.34 5.34 0.97
CA SER A 36 16.30 4.24 1.07
C SER A 36 15.63 2.93 1.46
N LEU A 37 14.68 2.95 2.40
CA LEU A 37 13.89 1.79 2.79
C LEU A 37 13.06 1.27 1.61
N PHE A 38 12.39 2.16 0.90
CA PHE A 38 11.51 1.81 -0.22
C PHE A 38 12.31 1.23 -1.40
N ALA A 39 13.42 1.86 -1.78
CA ALA A 39 14.30 1.34 -2.82
C ALA A 39 14.84 -0.06 -2.49
N GLY A 40 15.07 -0.34 -1.21
CA GLY A 40 15.50 -1.65 -0.70
C GLY A 40 14.39 -2.68 -0.49
N ASN A 41 13.13 -2.42 -0.86
CA ASN A 41 11.98 -3.30 -0.57
C ASN A 41 11.78 -3.60 0.93
N LYS A 42 12.09 -2.62 1.77
CA LYS A 42 12.05 -2.73 3.24
C LYS A 42 10.92 -1.92 3.87
N SER A 43 10.22 -1.09 3.09
CA SER A 43 9.04 -0.36 3.56
C SER A 43 7.85 -1.33 3.60
N VAL A 44 7.27 -1.50 4.79
CA VAL A 44 6.05 -2.29 5.02
C VAL A 44 4.94 -1.29 5.32
N ILE A 45 4.07 -1.09 4.36
CA ILE A 45 3.13 0.02 4.32
C ILE A 45 1.76 -0.44 4.82
N TYR A 46 1.15 0.35 5.70
CA TYR A 46 -0.24 0.19 6.12
C TYR A 46 -1.02 1.45 5.79
N ALA A 47 -1.98 1.33 4.89
CA ALA A 47 -2.83 2.43 4.47
C ALA A 47 -4.07 2.54 5.35
N LEU A 48 -4.43 3.76 5.72
CA LEU A 48 -5.60 4.03 6.54
C LEU A 48 -6.22 5.40 6.22
N ASN A 49 -7.51 5.52 6.51
CA ASN A 49 -8.23 6.78 6.50
C ASN A 49 -8.38 7.28 7.94
N ILE A 50 -7.88 8.46 8.25
CA ILE A 50 -8.01 9.06 9.60
C ILE A 50 -9.48 9.17 10.02
N ARG A 51 -10.41 9.46 9.09
CA ARG A 51 -11.85 9.56 9.41
C ARG A 51 -12.41 8.27 10.03
N SER A 52 -11.85 7.11 9.67
CA SER A 52 -12.36 5.80 10.10
C SER A 52 -11.43 5.07 11.06
N PHE A 53 -10.11 5.31 11.02
CA PHE A 53 -9.13 4.53 11.79
C PHE A 53 -9.28 4.66 13.30
N GLY A 54 -9.63 5.85 13.81
CA GLY A 54 -9.93 6.09 15.21
C GLY A 54 -11.43 6.20 15.52
N ALA A 55 -12.31 5.87 14.57
CA ALA A 55 -13.75 5.98 14.74
C ALA A 55 -14.29 4.87 15.65
N GLU A 56 -15.31 5.19 16.44
CA GLU A 56 -16.07 4.24 17.26
C GLU A 56 -17.55 4.36 16.88
N ASP A 57 -18.07 3.31 16.26
CA ASP A 57 -19.49 3.11 15.98
C ASP A 57 -20.11 2.42 17.20
N THR A 58 -20.94 3.14 17.96
CA THR A 58 -21.50 2.64 19.21
C THR A 58 -22.84 1.95 19.04
N ASN A 59 -23.56 2.22 17.96
CA ASN A 59 -24.87 1.64 17.67
C ASN A 59 -24.82 0.49 16.65
N GLY A 60 -23.69 0.33 15.91
CA GLY A 60 -23.47 -0.77 14.99
C GLY A 60 -24.17 -0.62 13.64
N ASP A 61 -24.51 0.60 13.23
CA ASP A 61 -25.19 0.88 11.95
C ASP A 61 -24.25 1.19 10.78
N ASP A 62 -22.93 1.09 11.00
CA ASP A 62 -21.86 1.40 10.03
C ASP A 62 -21.76 2.89 9.64
N ILE A 63 -22.44 3.78 10.35
CA ILE A 63 -22.40 5.24 10.15
C ILE A 63 -21.89 5.89 11.44
N ILE A 64 -20.96 6.82 11.32
CA ILE A 64 -20.45 7.56 12.47
C ILE A 64 -21.21 8.88 12.60
N GLU A 65 -22.12 8.94 13.54
CA GLU A 65 -22.92 10.12 13.85
C GLU A 65 -22.69 10.58 15.30
N PRO A 66 -21.96 11.68 15.53
CA PRO A 66 -21.65 12.14 16.90
C PRO A 66 -22.89 12.41 17.77
N LEU A 67 -24.04 12.70 17.15
CA LEU A 67 -25.32 12.90 17.87
C LEU A 67 -25.82 11.60 18.53
N ASP A 68 -25.42 10.43 18.01
CA ASP A 68 -25.79 9.12 18.53
C ASP A 68 -24.77 8.57 19.53
N GLY A 69 -23.78 9.39 19.89
CA GLY A 69 -22.72 9.02 20.82
C GLY A 69 -21.49 8.41 20.18
N ASP A 70 -21.47 8.33 18.84
CA ASP A 70 -20.33 7.83 18.09
C ASP A 70 -19.16 8.82 18.11
N LYS A 71 -17.96 8.27 17.91
CA LYS A 71 -16.75 9.07 17.78
C LYS A 71 -16.23 8.99 16.37
N LYS A 72 -16.13 10.13 15.70
CA LYS A 72 -15.44 10.21 14.40
C LYS A 72 -13.94 10.02 14.55
N GLY A 73 -13.29 9.52 13.50
CA GLY A 73 -11.83 9.48 13.45
C GLY A 73 -11.22 10.89 13.39
N THR A 74 -10.23 11.14 14.24
CA THR A 74 -9.41 12.35 14.29
C THR A 74 -7.94 11.98 14.36
N PHE A 75 -7.03 12.94 14.17
CA PHE A 75 -5.60 12.65 14.32
C PHE A 75 -5.28 12.15 15.74
N LEU A 76 -5.90 12.72 16.77
CA LEU A 76 -5.60 12.36 18.14
C LEU A 76 -6.11 10.97 18.51
N ASN A 77 -7.36 10.64 18.15
CA ASN A 77 -7.91 9.34 18.51
C ASN A 77 -7.37 8.19 17.63
N ALA A 78 -6.65 8.50 16.54
CA ALA A 78 -5.90 7.54 15.76
C ALA A 78 -4.53 7.15 16.37
N ILE A 79 -3.95 7.98 17.23
CA ILE A 79 -2.62 7.76 17.84
C ILE A 79 -2.48 6.40 18.54
N PRO A 80 -3.43 5.95 19.39
CA PRO A 80 -3.32 4.65 20.06
C PRO A 80 -3.14 3.47 19.11
N GLY A 81 -3.75 3.53 17.93
CA GLY A 81 -3.66 2.50 16.89
C GLY A 81 -2.24 2.33 16.32
N LEU A 82 -1.41 3.36 16.33
CA LEU A 82 -0.04 3.30 15.79
C LEU A 82 0.81 2.24 16.48
N LYS A 83 0.66 2.08 17.80
CA LYS A 83 1.39 1.07 18.57
C LYS A 83 1.01 -0.35 18.15
N GLU A 84 -0.25 -0.58 17.79
CA GLU A 84 -0.68 -1.89 17.31
C GLU A 84 -0.08 -2.21 15.92
N LEU A 85 0.04 -1.21 15.05
CA LEU A 85 0.68 -1.38 13.74
C LEU A 85 2.14 -1.82 13.88
N THR A 86 2.90 -1.28 14.83
CA THR A 86 4.29 -1.72 15.04
C THR A 86 4.38 -3.19 15.47
N LYS A 87 3.43 -3.68 16.29
CA LYS A 87 3.36 -5.10 16.69
C LYS A 87 3.08 -6.04 15.51
N LEU A 88 2.44 -5.53 14.46
CA LEU A 88 2.20 -6.25 13.22
C LEU A 88 3.42 -6.26 12.29
N GLY A 89 4.50 -5.54 12.62
CA GLY A 89 5.69 -5.41 11.80
C GLY A 89 5.56 -4.33 10.71
N ILE A 90 4.62 -3.41 10.83
CA ILE A 90 4.48 -2.23 9.98
C ILE A 90 5.57 -1.22 10.35
N ASN A 91 6.14 -0.54 9.37
CA ASN A 91 7.12 0.52 9.58
C ASN A 91 6.83 1.80 8.79
N THR A 92 5.75 1.81 8.02
CA THR A 92 5.31 2.97 7.24
C THR A 92 3.78 3.05 7.28
N VAL A 93 3.25 4.19 7.70
CA VAL A 93 1.82 4.49 7.66
C VAL A 93 1.55 5.35 6.42
N TYR A 94 0.53 4.98 5.67
CA TYR A 94 0.07 5.71 4.51
C TYR A 94 -1.34 6.25 4.79
N LEU A 95 -1.46 7.56 4.89
CA LEU A 95 -2.73 8.26 5.13
C LEU A 95 -3.42 8.55 3.79
N LEU A 96 -4.69 8.17 3.64
CA LEU A 96 -5.54 8.73 2.61
C LEU A 96 -5.59 10.26 2.75
N PRO A 97 -6.03 11.02 1.73
CA PRO A 97 -5.90 12.48 1.74
C PRO A 97 -6.43 13.13 3.01
N VAL A 98 -5.63 14.01 3.58
CA VAL A 98 -5.93 14.74 4.82
C VAL A 98 -6.17 16.23 4.59
N THR A 99 -6.12 16.69 3.34
CA THR A 99 -6.33 18.08 2.95
C THR A 99 -7.82 18.45 3.02
N LYS A 100 -8.10 19.76 3.14
CA LYS A 100 -9.47 20.29 3.13
C LYS A 100 -10.18 19.90 1.83
N THR A 101 -11.42 19.42 1.96
CA THR A 101 -12.29 18.99 0.85
C THR A 101 -13.42 19.99 0.60
N GLY A 102 -13.91 20.05 -0.65
CA GLY A 102 -15.04 20.88 -1.02
C GLY A 102 -16.36 20.42 -0.39
N LYS A 103 -17.32 21.32 -0.35
CA LYS A 103 -18.67 21.08 0.20
C LYS A 103 -19.75 21.06 -0.87
N LEU A 104 -19.66 21.96 -1.86
CA LEU A 104 -20.63 22.04 -2.93
C LEU A 104 -20.46 20.86 -3.90
N LYS A 105 -21.58 20.23 -4.26
CA LYS A 105 -21.58 19.01 -5.09
C LYS A 105 -20.76 17.86 -4.52
N ALA A 106 -20.51 17.87 -3.21
CA ALA A 106 -19.84 16.77 -2.53
C ALA A 106 -20.70 15.51 -2.58
N LEU A 107 -20.05 14.36 -2.72
CA LEU A 107 -20.69 13.06 -2.63
C LEU A 107 -20.64 12.54 -1.19
N GLY A 108 -21.66 11.81 -0.77
CA GLY A 108 -21.75 11.26 0.59
C GLY A 108 -21.93 12.33 1.66
N THR A 109 -21.80 11.93 2.90
CA THR A 109 -22.03 12.77 4.08
C THR A 109 -20.81 13.62 4.47
N ALA A 110 -19.60 13.20 4.10
CA ALA A 110 -18.35 13.89 4.42
C ALA A 110 -17.62 14.46 3.19
N GLY A 111 -18.06 14.12 2.00
CA GLY A 111 -17.40 14.47 0.73
C GLY A 111 -16.15 13.63 0.43
N SER A 112 -15.80 13.55 -0.85
CA SER A 112 -14.60 12.85 -1.31
C SER A 112 -13.33 13.47 -0.73
N LEU A 113 -12.45 12.64 -0.23
CA LEU A 113 -11.09 13.03 0.18
C LEU A 113 -10.27 13.58 -0.99
N TYR A 114 -10.62 13.20 -2.23
CA TYR A 114 -9.91 13.58 -3.46
C TYR A 114 -10.45 14.87 -4.10
N ALA A 115 -11.52 15.48 -3.56
CA ALA A 115 -12.04 16.78 -3.99
C ALA A 115 -11.30 17.91 -3.24
N LEU A 116 -10.05 18.18 -3.64
CA LEU A 116 -9.17 19.15 -2.99
C LEU A 116 -9.76 20.56 -3.01
N ASP A 117 -9.88 21.19 -1.83
CA ASP A 117 -10.41 22.55 -1.67
C ASP A 117 -9.34 23.54 -1.15
N SER A 118 -8.22 23.07 -0.66
CA SER A 118 -7.10 23.92 -0.27
C SER A 118 -5.78 23.18 -0.39
N PHE A 119 -4.75 23.87 -0.86
CA PHE A 119 -3.38 23.35 -0.94
C PHE A 119 -2.57 23.57 0.35
N ASP A 120 -3.07 24.37 1.28
CA ASP A 120 -2.34 24.79 2.48
C ASP A 120 -3.13 24.60 3.79
N ARG A 121 -4.23 23.83 3.75
CA ARG A 121 -5.07 23.55 4.92
C ARG A 121 -5.39 22.08 5.03
N LEU A 122 -5.34 21.57 6.23
CA LEU A 122 -5.85 20.24 6.56
C LEU A 122 -7.38 20.26 6.68
N SER A 123 -7.99 19.10 6.59
CA SER A 123 -9.44 18.95 6.72
C SER A 123 -9.88 19.21 8.15
N PRO A 124 -10.78 20.18 8.39
CA PRO A 124 -11.34 20.41 9.72
C PRO A 124 -12.22 19.26 10.22
N LEU A 125 -12.53 18.28 9.35
CA LEU A 125 -13.25 17.07 9.74
C LEU A 125 -12.37 16.10 10.54
N LEU A 126 -11.04 16.28 10.50
CA LEU A 126 -10.06 15.45 11.20
C LEU A 126 -9.63 16.02 12.55
N ASP A 127 -10.21 17.17 12.92
CA ASP A 127 -9.94 17.90 14.14
C ASP A 127 -10.77 17.35 15.31
N ASP A 128 -10.15 17.15 16.45
CA ASP A 128 -10.82 16.83 17.72
C ASP A 128 -11.27 18.11 18.41
N LYS A 129 -12.58 18.40 18.36
CA LYS A 129 -13.17 19.62 18.90
C LYS A 129 -13.13 19.72 20.42
N ASP A 130 -12.82 18.63 21.11
CA ASP A 130 -12.81 18.60 22.58
C ASP A 130 -11.48 19.10 23.18
N ASN A 131 -10.53 19.53 22.33
CA ASN A 131 -9.26 20.09 22.77
C ASN A 131 -8.96 21.45 22.09
N PRO A 132 -8.02 22.26 22.64
CA PRO A 132 -7.71 23.59 22.12
C PRO A 132 -6.70 23.64 20.97
N MET A 133 -6.16 22.50 20.52
CA MET A 133 -5.18 22.46 19.42
C MET A 133 -5.84 22.71 18.08
N SER A 134 -5.10 23.25 17.13
CA SER A 134 -5.54 23.26 15.73
C SER A 134 -5.32 21.89 15.09
N VAL A 135 -6.04 21.63 14.00
CA VAL A 135 -5.91 20.36 13.25
C VAL A 135 -4.46 20.14 12.77
N GLU A 136 -3.71 21.20 12.47
CA GLU A 136 -2.29 21.12 12.10
C GLU A 136 -1.42 20.71 13.28
N GLN A 137 -1.73 21.16 14.49
CA GLN A 137 -1.04 20.76 15.73
C GLN A 137 -1.34 19.30 16.07
N GLU A 138 -2.58 18.87 15.90
CA GLU A 138 -2.98 17.47 16.07
C GLU A 138 -2.29 16.56 15.05
N ALA A 139 -2.28 16.94 13.77
CA ALA A 139 -1.59 16.21 12.73
C ALA A 139 -0.08 16.08 13.01
N LYS A 140 0.54 17.18 13.46
CA LYS A 140 1.95 17.15 13.87
C LYS A 140 2.16 16.20 15.06
N MET A 141 1.29 16.22 16.04
CA MET A 141 1.37 15.29 17.19
C MET A 141 1.25 13.83 16.73
N PHE A 142 0.31 13.53 15.81
CA PHE A 142 0.17 12.19 15.24
C PHE A 142 1.47 11.73 14.54
N VAL A 143 2.08 12.60 13.73
CA VAL A 143 3.34 12.29 13.04
C VAL A 143 4.49 12.12 14.03
N ASP A 144 4.61 13.01 15.01
CA ASP A 144 5.64 12.91 16.06
C ASP A 144 5.52 11.60 16.87
N GLU A 145 4.30 11.15 17.20
CA GLU A 145 4.07 9.86 17.88
C GLU A 145 4.37 8.67 16.95
N ALA A 146 4.05 8.76 15.66
CA ALA A 146 4.44 7.76 14.68
C ALA A 146 5.98 7.63 14.62
N HIS A 147 6.70 8.75 14.55
CA HIS A 147 8.17 8.79 14.53
C HIS A 147 8.79 8.21 15.82
N LYS A 148 8.23 8.51 16.99
CA LYS A 148 8.67 7.91 18.28
C LYS A 148 8.56 6.38 18.28
N LEU A 149 7.59 5.83 17.53
CA LEU A 149 7.40 4.40 17.34
C LEU A 149 8.23 3.81 16.19
N GLY A 150 9.02 4.64 15.49
CA GLY A 150 9.81 4.22 14.32
C GLY A 150 9.00 4.05 13.04
N LEU A 151 7.78 4.60 12.99
CA LEU A 151 6.92 4.60 11.80
C LEU A 151 7.20 5.83 10.94
N ARG A 152 7.32 5.67 9.63
CA ARG A 152 7.34 6.74 8.62
C ARG A 152 5.90 7.05 8.24
N VAL A 153 5.65 8.28 7.81
CA VAL A 153 4.31 8.72 7.41
C VAL A 153 4.32 9.23 5.97
N ILE A 154 3.47 8.62 5.13
CA ILE A 154 3.18 9.06 3.76
C ILE A 154 1.75 9.60 3.73
N VAL A 155 1.53 10.68 2.99
CA VAL A 155 0.19 11.24 2.76
C VAL A 155 -0.16 11.15 1.29
N ASP A 156 -1.39 10.76 0.99
CA ASP A 156 -1.96 10.82 -0.36
C ASP A 156 -2.32 12.25 -0.72
N ILE A 157 -1.96 12.70 -1.92
CA ILE A 157 -2.28 14.03 -2.41
C ILE A 157 -3.17 13.96 -3.65
N PRO A 158 -4.33 14.67 -3.64
CA PRO A 158 -5.27 14.66 -4.75
C PRO A 158 -4.72 15.28 -6.02
N SER A 159 -5.16 14.77 -7.17
CA SER A 159 -4.84 15.32 -8.50
C SER A 159 -5.89 16.24 -9.08
N CYS A 160 -7.05 16.35 -8.45
CA CYS A 160 -8.18 17.16 -8.90
C CYS A 160 -8.63 18.12 -7.79
N GLY A 161 -9.23 19.25 -8.19
CA GLY A 161 -9.80 20.20 -7.23
C GLY A 161 -11.30 20.00 -7.03
N SER A 162 -11.84 20.59 -5.97
CA SER A 162 -13.27 20.62 -5.67
C SER A 162 -14.04 21.57 -6.62
N TYR A 163 -15.36 21.44 -6.59
CA TYR A 163 -16.22 22.44 -7.25
C TYR A 163 -16.08 23.81 -6.60
N ASP A 164 -16.00 23.87 -5.27
CA ASP A 164 -15.82 25.12 -4.51
C ASP A 164 -14.54 25.84 -4.97
N MET A 165 -13.39 25.16 -4.98
CA MET A 165 -12.12 25.72 -5.45
C MET A 165 -12.23 26.21 -6.90
N SER A 166 -12.98 25.51 -7.76
CA SER A 166 -13.15 25.93 -9.16
C SER A 166 -13.94 27.22 -9.34
N LEU A 167 -14.76 27.60 -8.37
CA LEU A 167 -15.44 28.91 -8.33
C LEU A 167 -14.52 29.99 -7.79
N GLU A 168 -13.71 29.67 -6.76
CA GLU A 168 -12.81 30.63 -6.11
C GLU A 168 -11.56 30.93 -6.95
N GLN A 169 -11.01 29.91 -7.63
CA GLN A 169 -9.77 29.96 -8.39
C GLN A 169 -9.94 29.41 -9.83
N PRO A 170 -10.84 30.02 -10.65
CA PRO A 170 -11.24 29.46 -11.95
C PRO A 170 -10.09 29.30 -12.95
N ASP A 171 -8.99 30.04 -12.79
CA ASP A 171 -7.82 29.99 -13.68
C ASP A 171 -6.95 28.73 -13.46
N LEU A 172 -7.16 28.02 -12.34
CA LEU A 172 -6.49 26.74 -12.08
C LEU A 172 -7.15 25.58 -12.81
N PHE A 173 -8.31 25.77 -13.48
CA PHE A 173 -9.11 24.67 -14.01
C PHE A 173 -9.28 24.71 -15.52
N ILE A 174 -9.35 23.52 -16.12
CA ILE A 174 -9.70 23.38 -17.53
C ILE A 174 -11.16 23.79 -17.71
N LYS A 175 -11.43 24.57 -18.76
CA LYS A 175 -12.78 24.97 -19.15
C LYS A 175 -13.15 24.33 -20.49
N ASP A 176 -14.40 23.93 -20.62
CA ASP A 176 -14.99 23.50 -21.87
C ASP A 176 -15.29 24.72 -22.80
N LYS A 177 -15.78 24.46 -24.01
CA LYS A 177 -16.16 25.48 -24.99
C LYS A 177 -17.26 26.45 -24.53
N ASN A 178 -17.99 26.08 -23.49
CA ASN A 178 -19.06 26.87 -22.89
C ASN A 178 -18.59 27.67 -21.67
N GLY A 179 -17.30 27.55 -21.31
CA GLY A 179 -16.71 28.18 -20.14
C GLY A 179 -16.93 27.46 -18.81
N ASN A 180 -17.54 26.25 -18.81
CA ASN A 180 -17.72 25.46 -17.61
C ASN A 180 -16.44 24.68 -17.29
N THR A 181 -16.17 24.49 -16.00
CA THR A 181 -15.04 23.65 -15.57
C THR A 181 -15.26 22.20 -15.95
N VAL A 182 -14.21 21.54 -16.47
CA VAL A 182 -14.29 20.15 -16.94
C VAL A 182 -14.43 19.19 -15.77
N VAL A 183 -15.43 18.31 -15.89
CA VAL A 183 -15.74 17.24 -14.94
C VAL A 183 -15.29 15.92 -15.55
N PRO A 184 -14.45 15.13 -14.87
CA PRO A 184 -14.16 13.77 -15.30
C PRO A 184 -15.43 12.91 -15.34
N ALA A 185 -15.53 12.01 -16.33
CA ALA A 185 -16.75 11.21 -16.53
C ALA A 185 -17.07 10.31 -15.32
N ASP A 186 -16.04 9.81 -14.65
CA ASP A 186 -16.18 8.84 -13.56
C ASP A 186 -16.10 9.47 -12.16
N TRP A 187 -15.77 10.78 -12.06
CA TRP A 187 -15.59 11.51 -10.80
C TRP A 187 -16.34 12.84 -10.84
N THR A 188 -17.62 12.79 -10.53
CA THR A 188 -18.53 13.93 -10.74
C THR A 188 -18.36 15.07 -9.74
N ASP A 189 -17.73 14.81 -8.61
CA ASP A 189 -17.47 15.72 -7.50
C ASP A 189 -16.17 16.53 -7.64
N VAL A 190 -15.32 16.21 -8.61
CA VAL A 190 -14.04 16.91 -8.83
C VAL A 190 -13.98 17.66 -10.15
N ARG A 191 -12.95 18.50 -10.28
CA ARG A 191 -12.66 19.34 -11.46
C ARG A 191 -11.21 19.17 -11.84
N LEU A 192 -10.93 19.15 -13.16
CA LEU A 192 -9.58 18.96 -13.69
C LEU A 192 -8.76 20.23 -13.63
N PHE A 193 -7.56 20.15 -13.05
CA PHE A 193 -6.61 21.26 -13.06
C PHE A 193 -6.04 21.52 -14.45
N LYS A 194 -5.86 22.79 -14.77
CA LYS A 194 -5.20 23.28 -15.97
C LYS A 194 -3.69 23.28 -15.75
N VAL A 195 -3.02 22.28 -16.30
CA VAL A 195 -1.57 22.09 -16.09
C VAL A 195 -0.74 23.04 -16.95
N TYR A 196 -1.22 23.40 -18.13
CA TYR A 196 -0.56 24.33 -19.03
C TYR A 196 -1.38 25.62 -19.20
N ASP A 197 -0.69 26.75 -19.32
CA ASP A 197 -1.28 28.04 -19.69
C ASP A 197 -1.64 28.08 -21.18
N GLU A 198 -2.16 29.22 -21.64
CA GLU A 198 -2.55 29.44 -23.04
C GLU A 198 -1.34 29.46 -24.01
N ASN A 199 -0.13 29.62 -23.50
CA ASN A 199 1.12 29.63 -24.27
C ASN A 199 1.81 28.24 -24.26
N GLY A 200 1.16 27.22 -23.70
CA GLY A 200 1.73 25.86 -23.57
C GLY A 200 2.84 25.74 -22.53
N LYS A 201 2.98 26.70 -21.62
CA LYS A 201 3.91 26.64 -20.49
C LYS A 201 3.20 26.12 -19.26
N LEU A 202 3.96 25.55 -18.30
CA LEU A 202 3.39 25.12 -17.03
C LEU A 202 2.63 26.28 -16.35
N ASN A 203 1.43 25.99 -15.87
CA ASN A 203 0.66 26.89 -15.03
C ASN A 203 1.40 27.10 -13.71
N ARG A 204 2.10 28.23 -13.59
CA ARG A 204 2.96 28.54 -12.43
C ARG A 204 2.17 28.54 -11.13
N ALA A 205 0.96 29.07 -11.14
CA ALA A 205 0.10 29.09 -9.95
C ALA A 205 -0.22 27.67 -9.46
N LEU A 206 -0.42 26.71 -10.37
CA LEU A 206 -0.67 25.33 -10.00
C LEU A 206 0.59 24.67 -9.41
N VAL A 207 1.76 24.88 -10.02
CA VAL A 207 3.04 24.36 -9.50
C VAL A 207 3.31 24.90 -8.09
N GLU A 208 3.19 26.21 -7.90
CA GLU A 208 3.40 26.86 -6.61
C GLU A 208 2.42 26.39 -5.54
N ASN A 209 1.16 26.13 -5.90
CA ASN A 209 0.18 25.58 -4.99
C ASN A 209 0.51 24.15 -4.55
N TYR A 210 0.99 23.29 -5.45
CA TYR A 210 1.50 21.97 -5.06
C TYR A 210 2.74 22.08 -4.17
N GLN A 211 3.65 23.02 -4.43
CA GLN A 211 4.80 23.28 -3.56
C GLN A 211 4.36 23.76 -2.16
N LYS A 212 3.33 24.59 -2.05
CA LYS A 212 2.73 24.98 -0.75
C LYS A 212 2.18 23.77 -0.01
N MET A 213 1.46 22.87 -0.69
CA MET A 213 0.96 21.63 -0.08
C MET A 213 2.09 20.75 0.43
N ILE A 214 3.13 20.54 -0.37
CA ILE A 214 4.32 19.79 0.06
C ILE A 214 4.97 20.46 1.28
N LYS A 215 5.11 21.79 1.28
CA LYS A 215 5.65 22.52 2.41
C LYS A 215 4.84 22.30 3.68
N MET A 216 3.51 22.41 3.61
CA MET A 216 2.61 22.16 4.74
C MET A 216 2.82 20.74 5.30
N LEU A 217 2.86 19.72 4.43
CA LEU A 217 3.08 18.33 4.84
C LEU A 217 4.46 18.12 5.48
N GLN A 218 5.50 18.74 4.93
CA GLN A 218 6.84 18.71 5.53
C GLN A 218 6.93 19.45 6.86
N ASP A 219 6.15 20.52 7.05
CA ASP A 219 6.15 21.29 8.30
C ASP A 219 5.51 20.51 9.45
N ILE A 220 4.53 19.63 9.16
CA ILE A 220 3.98 18.70 10.15
C ILE A 220 4.81 17.42 10.30
N GLY A 221 5.87 17.23 9.52
CA GLY A 221 6.82 16.12 9.66
C GLY A 221 6.57 14.93 8.76
N VAL A 222 5.71 15.01 7.75
CA VAL A 222 5.43 13.91 6.79
C VAL A 222 6.69 13.54 6.02
N ASP A 223 6.96 12.24 5.84
CA ASP A 223 8.18 11.70 5.22
C ASP A 223 8.07 11.52 3.70
N GLY A 224 6.88 11.70 3.14
CA GLY A 224 6.66 11.58 1.71
C GLY A 224 5.20 11.59 1.30
N ILE A 225 4.96 11.48 0.00
CA ILE A 225 3.61 11.46 -0.57
C ILE A 225 3.39 10.32 -1.56
N ARG A 226 2.13 9.94 -1.71
CA ARG A 226 1.62 9.27 -2.90
C ARG A 226 0.84 10.28 -3.72
N ALA A 227 1.12 10.39 -4.99
CA ALA A 227 0.39 11.25 -5.90
C ALA A 227 -0.75 10.47 -6.56
N ASP A 228 -1.97 10.90 -6.29
CA ASP A 228 -3.19 10.40 -6.91
C ASP A 228 -3.15 10.64 -8.42
N VAL A 229 -3.53 9.62 -9.20
CA VAL A 229 -3.49 9.60 -10.67
C VAL A 229 -2.31 10.41 -11.25
N ALA A 230 -1.10 10.12 -10.76
CA ALA A 230 0.10 10.91 -11.05
C ALA A 230 0.33 11.15 -12.56
N ALA A 231 -0.11 10.21 -13.39
CA ALA A 231 0.06 10.24 -14.83
C ALA A 231 -0.67 11.39 -15.54
N ILE A 232 -1.67 12.03 -14.91
CA ILE A 232 -2.39 13.18 -15.54
C ILE A 232 -1.63 14.51 -15.45
N LYS A 233 -0.45 14.51 -14.85
CA LYS A 233 0.45 15.67 -14.84
C LYS A 233 1.78 15.29 -15.48
N PRO A 234 2.37 16.19 -16.31
CA PRO A 234 3.55 15.88 -17.10
C PRO A 234 4.81 15.80 -16.26
N TYR A 235 5.84 15.20 -16.87
CA TYR A 235 7.18 15.06 -16.32
C TYR A 235 7.72 16.35 -15.70
N GLU A 236 7.69 17.46 -16.43
CA GLU A 236 8.23 18.74 -16.00
C GLU A 236 7.52 19.33 -14.78
N PHE A 237 6.20 19.10 -14.66
CA PHE A 237 5.42 19.49 -13.49
C PHE A 237 5.93 18.74 -12.24
N TRP A 238 5.99 17.41 -12.33
CA TRP A 238 6.43 16.60 -11.21
C TRP A 238 7.89 16.85 -10.86
N LYS A 239 8.76 17.07 -11.87
CA LYS A 239 10.16 17.37 -11.61
C LYS A 239 10.32 18.61 -10.75
N GLU A 240 9.63 19.70 -11.04
CA GLU A 240 9.70 20.92 -10.25
C GLU A 240 9.16 20.74 -8.82
N VAL A 241 8.05 20.01 -8.65
CA VAL A 241 7.47 19.75 -7.33
C VAL A 241 8.38 18.84 -6.49
N ILE A 242 8.95 17.80 -7.10
CA ILE A 242 9.84 16.86 -6.44
C ILE A 242 11.19 17.52 -6.07
N ASP A 243 11.77 18.29 -6.98
CA ASP A 243 13.02 19.01 -6.71
C ASP A 243 12.83 20.00 -5.55
N TYR A 244 11.71 20.73 -5.52
CA TYR A 244 11.36 21.61 -4.41
C TYR A 244 11.30 20.87 -3.06
N ALA A 245 10.59 19.76 -3.00
CA ALA A 245 10.49 18.96 -1.78
C ALA A 245 11.86 18.51 -1.26
N ARG A 246 12.72 18.08 -2.18
CA ARG A 246 14.04 17.49 -1.87
C ARG A 246 15.12 18.51 -1.55
N MET A 247 14.90 19.78 -1.82
CA MET A 247 15.77 20.84 -1.29
C MET A 247 15.73 20.87 0.24
N LYS A 248 14.56 20.58 0.85
CA LYS A 248 14.39 20.54 2.32
C LYS A 248 14.71 19.15 2.89
N ASP A 249 14.22 18.10 2.25
CA ASP A 249 14.42 16.70 2.69
C ASP A 249 14.77 15.81 1.50
N PRO A 250 16.06 15.44 1.29
CA PRO A 250 16.48 14.55 0.21
C PRO A 250 15.87 13.14 0.28
N GLN A 251 15.37 12.71 1.44
CA GLN A 251 14.72 11.42 1.64
C GLN A 251 13.20 11.47 1.50
N PHE A 252 12.62 12.64 1.20
CA PHE A 252 11.18 12.77 0.96
C PHE A 252 10.75 11.93 -0.25
N ILE A 253 9.94 10.90 0.01
CA ILE A 253 9.55 9.93 -1.01
C ILE A 253 8.37 10.44 -1.85
N PHE A 254 8.37 10.06 -3.13
CA PHE A 254 7.24 10.22 -4.04
C PHE A 254 6.86 8.88 -4.63
N ILE A 255 5.62 8.44 -4.42
CA ILE A 255 5.04 7.22 -5.00
C ILE A 255 3.93 7.62 -5.97
N ALA A 256 4.00 7.15 -7.21
CA ALA A 256 2.98 7.43 -8.22
C ALA A 256 1.85 6.41 -8.15
N GLU A 257 0.61 6.88 -8.14
CA GLU A 257 -0.46 6.03 -8.62
C GLU A 257 -0.36 5.96 -10.14
N ALA A 258 0.25 4.90 -10.59
CA ALA A 258 0.43 4.58 -11.99
C ALA A 258 0.68 3.09 -12.15
N CYS A 259 0.22 2.52 -13.24
CA CYS A 259 0.40 1.12 -13.56
C CYS A 259 1.00 0.99 -14.95
N PRO A 260 1.99 0.10 -15.16
CA PRO A 260 2.59 -0.11 -16.48
C PRO A 260 1.61 -0.56 -17.56
N THR A 261 0.47 -1.13 -17.19
CA THR A 261 -0.59 -1.52 -18.14
C THR A 261 -1.62 -0.42 -18.38
N TRP A 262 -1.57 0.69 -17.64
CA TRP A 262 -2.41 1.83 -17.95
C TRP A 262 -1.95 2.47 -19.25
N THR A 263 -2.71 2.21 -20.30
CA THR A 263 -2.52 2.80 -21.62
C THR A 263 -3.55 3.90 -21.82
N ASN A 264 -3.18 5.11 -21.46
CA ASN A 264 -3.98 6.30 -21.75
C ASN A 264 -5.49 6.13 -21.47
N PRO A 265 -5.93 5.85 -20.22
CA PRO A 265 -7.35 5.70 -19.92
C PRO A 265 -8.12 6.99 -20.12
N ALA A 266 -7.46 8.09 -20.36
CA ALA A 266 -8.09 9.37 -20.50
C ALA A 266 -7.48 10.23 -21.60
N LYS A 267 -7.58 9.77 -22.86
CA LYS A 267 -7.54 10.70 -24.00
C LYS A 267 -8.42 11.94 -23.77
N GLN A 268 -9.47 11.80 -22.98
CA GLN A 268 -10.34 12.90 -22.59
C GLN A 268 -9.68 13.92 -21.65
N TRP A 269 -8.57 13.54 -20.97
CA TRP A 269 -7.89 14.41 -19.98
C TRP A 269 -6.50 14.87 -20.44
N GLY A 270 -6.10 14.53 -21.66
CA GLY A 270 -4.79 14.80 -22.22
C GLY A 270 -3.89 13.59 -22.31
N ASP A 271 -2.63 13.80 -22.62
CA ASP A 271 -1.64 12.73 -22.67
C ASP A 271 -1.23 12.31 -21.26
N TYR A 272 -1.14 10.99 -21.06
CA TYR A 272 -0.68 10.41 -19.81
C TYR A 272 0.81 10.16 -19.80
N GLU A 273 1.44 10.51 -18.70
CA GLU A 273 2.82 10.10 -18.48
C GLU A 273 2.90 8.60 -18.21
N THR A 274 3.92 7.98 -18.76
CA THR A 274 4.22 6.57 -18.51
C THR A 274 4.96 6.40 -17.17
N VAL A 275 4.90 5.18 -16.60
CA VAL A 275 5.67 4.88 -15.38
C VAL A 275 7.16 5.21 -15.52
N PRO A 276 7.89 4.85 -16.61
CA PRO A 276 9.28 5.26 -16.76
C PRO A 276 9.48 6.78 -16.71
N ARG A 277 8.62 7.55 -17.37
CA ARG A 277 8.70 9.02 -17.38
C ARG A 277 8.46 9.64 -16.01
N LEU A 278 7.52 9.11 -15.24
CA LEU A 278 7.30 9.52 -13.84
C LEU A 278 8.52 9.20 -12.97
N LEU A 279 9.14 8.04 -13.15
CA LEU A 279 10.36 7.67 -12.43
C LEU A 279 11.56 8.56 -12.81
N GLU A 280 11.67 8.96 -14.08
CA GLU A 280 12.67 9.95 -14.56
C GLU A 280 12.42 11.34 -13.97
N ALA A 281 11.15 11.76 -13.79
CA ALA A 281 10.80 13.01 -13.13
C ALA A 281 11.21 13.05 -11.65
N GLY A 282 11.45 11.87 -11.06
CA GLY A 282 11.93 11.77 -9.69
C GLY A 282 11.11 10.91 -8.76
N PHE A 283 9.97 10.36 -9.19
CA PHE A 283 9.24 9.38 -8.37
C PHE A 283 10.16 8.22 -7.97
N ASP A 284 9.99 7.71 -6.76
CA ASP A 284 10.77 6.61 -6.21
C ASP A 284 10.08 5.27 -6.43
N GLY A 285 8.77 5.31 -6.66
CA GLY A 285 7.98 4.12 -6.86
C GLY A 285 6.63 4.37 -7.53
N TYR A 286 5.94 3.27 -7.77
CA TYR A 286 4.62 3.25 -8.38
C TYR A 286 3.79 2.07 -7.82
N TYR A 287 2.48 2.08 -8.08
CA TYR A 287 1.56 1.05 -7.58
C TYR A 287 1.76 -0.32 -8.26
N GLY A 288 2.03 -0.35 -9.56
CA GLY A 288 2.00 -1.59 -10.33
C GLY A 288 0.58 -2.15 -10.54
N ASP A 289 0.49 -3.27 -11.27
CA ASP A 289 -0.80 -3.88 -11.65
C ASP A 289 -1.20 -5.05 -10.74
N TRP A 290 -0.92 -4.97 -9.45
CA TRP A 290 -1.18 -6.05 -8.50
C TRP A 290 -2.64 -6.13 -8.05
N ALA A 291 -3.40 -5.05 -8.18
CA ALA A 291 -4.83 -5.01 -7.85
C ALA A 291 -5.66 -6.05 -8.62
N ASN A 292 -5.25 -6.36 -9.86
CA ASN A 292 -5.90 -7.34 -10.71
C ASN A 292 -5.45 -8.80 -10.46
N PHE A 293 -4.69 -9.06 -9.39
CA PHE A 293 -4.15 -10.40 -9.11
C PHE A 293 -5.22 -11.48 -9.02
N SER A 294 -6.40 -11.17 -8.49
CA SER A 294 -7.54 -12.10 -8.42
C SER A 294 -8.05 -12.56 -9.80
N ASP A 295 -7.69 -11.87 -10.88
CA ASP A 295 -8.09 -12.21 -12.24
C ASP A 295 -7.03 -13.08 -12.96
N PHE A 296 -5.87 -13.26 -12.34
CA PHE A 296 -4.81 -14.11 -12.90
C PHE A 296 -5.22 -15.59 -12.80
N THR A 297 -5.18 -16.28 -13.92
CA THR A 297 -5.51 -17.72 -14.00
C THR A 297 -4.33 -18.58 -14.43
N LYS A 298 -3.25 -17.96 -14.89
CA LYS A 298 -2.07 -18.67 -15.42
C LYS A 298 -0.80 -18.17 -14.76
N SER A 299 0.08 -19.07 -14.45
CA SER A 299 1.39 -18.77 -13.84
C SER A 299 2.20 -17.72 -14.61
N LYS A 300 2.08 -17.73 -15.95
CA LYS A 300 2.74 -16.74 -16.80
C LYS A 300 2.34 -15.28 -16.49
N ASP A 301 1.13 -15.06 -15.99
CA ASP A 301 0.63 -13.70 -15.69
C ASP A 301 1.35 -13.15 -14.46
N VAL A 302 1.47 -13.97 -13.40
CA VAL A 302 2.25 -13.65 -12.19
C VAL A 302 3.71 -13.40 -12.53
N ILE A 303 4.33 -14.34 -13.24
CA ILE A 303 5.76 -14.27 -13.58
C ILE A 303 6.07 -13.08 -14.50
N LYS A 304 5.21 -12.81 -15.47
CA LYS A 304 5.34 -11.64 -16.34
C LYS A 304 5.30 -10.34 -15.53
N ARG A 305 4.39 -10.26 -14.56
CA ARG A 305 4.26 -9.08 -13.68
C ARG A 305 5.53 -8.86 -12.86
N ILE A 306 6.00 -9.90 -12.16
CA ILE A 306 7.23 -9.82 -11.37
C ILE A 306 8.43 -9.38 -12.23
N LYS A 307 8.59 -9.99 -13.41
CA LYS A 307 9.69 -9.65 -14.32
C LYS A 307 9.60 -8.22 -14.85
N SER A 308 8.39 -7.71 -15.08
CA SER A 308 8.18 -6.31 -15.48
C SER A 308 8.66 -5.34 -14.39
N ASP A 309 8.28 -5.57 -13.12
CA ASP A 309 8.69 -4.71 -12.01
C ASP A 309 10.21 -4.79 -11.78
N LEU A 310 10.79 -5.99 -11.83
CA LEU A 310 12.24 -6.18 -11.72
C LEU A 310 13.01 -5.52 -12.88
N LYS A 311 12.46 -5.53 -14.10
CA LYS A 311 13.06 -4.85 -15.25
C LYS A 311 13.11 -3.34 -15.02
N ILE A 312 11.99 -2.73 -14.63
CA ILE A 312 11.91 -1.30 -14.33
C ILE A 312 12.90 -0.94 -13.21
N SER A 313 12.90 -1.70 -12.10
CA SER A 313 13.86 -1.46 -11.01
C SER A 313 15.32 -1.52 -11.47
N LYS A 314 15.66 -2.47 -12.35
CA LYS A 314 17.01 -2.61 -12.92
C LYS A 314 17.39 -1.43 -13.81
N GLU A 315 16.47 -0.94 -14.64
CA GLU A 315 16.69 0.23 -15.53
C GLU A 315 17.05 1.49 -14.71
N PHE A 316 16.55 1.61 -13.50
CA PHE A 316 16.86 2.69 -12.57
C PHE A 316 17.90 2.30 -11.50
N ASN A 317 18.83 1.38 -11.80
CA ASN A 317 19.92 0.97 -10.91
C ASN A 317 19.44 0.51 -9.51
N LYS A 318 18.25 -0.10 -9.41
CA LYS A 318 17.59 -0.54 -8.17
C LYS A 318 17.30 0.60 -7.17
N GLN A 319 17.27 1.85 -7.63
CA GLN A 319 16.87 2.99 -6.80
C GLN A 319 15.35 3.23 -6.80
N LYS A 320 14.62 2.50 -7.63
CA LYS A 320 13.17 2.58 -7.76
C LYS A 320 12.56 1.21 -7.49
N SER A 321 11.37 1.21 -6.91
CA SER A 321 10.67 -0.03 -6.57
C SER A 321 9.16 0.10 -6.75
N THR A 322 8.46 -1.00 -6.52
CA THR A 322 7.01 -1.11 -6.67
C THR A 322 6.36 -1.31 -5.31
N MET A 323 5.21 -0.72 -5.10
CA MET A 323 4.33 -1.01 -3.99
C MET A 323 3.44 -2.22 -4.32
N ALA A 324 3.33 -3.17 -3.41
CA ALA A 324 2.54 -4.39 -3.61
C ALA A 324 1.03 -4.13 -3.42
N SER A 325 0.43 -3.39 -4.33
CA SER A 325 -0.95 -2.89 -4.27
C SER A 325 -2.01 -3.97 -4.59
N PHE A 326 -1.95 -5.14 -3.96
CA PHE A 326 -2.94 -6.21 -4.16
C PHE A 326 -4.37 -5.85 -3.75
N ALA A 327 -4.50 -4.95 -2.79
CA ALA A 327 -5.78 -4.43 -2.33
C ALA A 327 -5.58 -2.98 -1.88
N THR A 328 -6.13 -2.03 -2.64
CA THR A 328 -6.14 -0.61 -2.29
C THR A 328 -7.55 -0.20 -1.86
N HIS A 329 -7.70 1.05 -1.47
CA HIS A 329 -9.00 1.63 -1.13
C HIS A 329 -9.97 1.72 -2.33
N ASP A 330 -9.51 1.43 -3.56
CA ASP A 330 -10.33 1.44 -4.77
C ASP A 330 -10.95 0.08 -5.10
N GLN A 331 -10.55 -0.99 -4.41
CA GLN A 331 -11.06 -2.33 -4.65
C GLN A 331 -11.84 -2.85 -3.44
N GLN A 332 -12.67 -3.85 -3.70
CA GLN A 332 -13.24 -4.68 -2.64
C GLN A 332 -12.12 -5.35 -1.83
N SER A 333 -12.40 -5.64 -0.57
CA SER A 333 -11.45 -6.35 0.28
C SER A 333 -11.07 -7.71 -0.31
N VAL A 334 -9.90 -8.21 0.05
CA VAL A 334 -9.43 -9.52 -0.44
C VAL A 334 -10.35 -10.65 0.01
N ILE A 335 -10.96 -10.53 1.18
CA ILE A 335 -11.95 -11.50 1.69
C ILE A 335 -13.17 -11.56 0.78
N VAL A 336 -13.70 -10.43 0.35
CA VAL A 336 -14.85 -10.37 -0.59
C VAL A 336 -14.49 -10.94 -1.95
N ARG A 337 -13.25 -10.73 -2.43
CA ARG A 337 -12.81 -11.18 -3.75
C ARG A 337 -12.49 -12.67 -3.87
N GLY A 338 -12.11 -13.34 -2.78
CA GLY A 338 -11.70 -14.75 -2.85
C GLY A 338 -11.54 -15.44 -1.50
N GLY A 339 -12.10 -14.88 -0.44
CA GLY A 339 -12.11 -15.48 0.89
C GLY A 339 -10.73 -15.59 1.54
N VAL A 340 -10.68 -16.35 2.62
CA VAL A 340 -9.46 -16.62 3.38
C VAL A 340 -8.33 -17.24 2.53
N PRO A 341 -8.59 -18.17 1.59
CA PRO A 341 -7.51 -18.73 0.77
C PRO A 341 -6.78 -17.68 -0.07
N LEU A 342 -7.51 -16.76 -0.73
CA LEU A 342 -6.91 -15.66 -1.48
C LEU A 342 -6.17 -14.69 -0.56
N TRP A 343 -6.74 -14.40 0.62
CA TRP A 343 -6.09 -13.56 1.63
C TRP A 343 -4.74 -14.14 2.09
N GLU A 344 -4.69 -15.45 2.34
CA GLU A 344 -3.44 -16.13 2.70
C GLU A 344 -2.42 -16.06 1.56
N MET A 345 -2.83 -16.33 0.33
CA MET A 345 -1.95 -16.22 -0.84
C MET A 345 -1.38 -14.82 -0.98
N ILE A 346 -2.21 -13.79 -0.94
CA ILE A 346 -1.77 -12.39 -1.06
C ILE A 346 -0.85 -12.00 0.10
N THR A 347 -1.13 -12.45 1.33
CA THR A 347 -0.26 -12.21 2.48
C THR A 347 1.14 -12.76 2.24
N TRP A 348 1.26 -14.01 1.79
CA TRP A 348 2.56 -14.62 1.52
C TRP A 348 3.27 -14.02 0.31
N LEU A 349 2.53 -13.59 -0.72
CA LEU A 349 3.11 -12.84 -1.84
C LEU A 349 3.67 -11.49 -1.40
N ASN A 350 2.93 -10.72 -0.59
CA ASN A 350 3.44 -9.48 0.02
C ASN A 350 4.75 -9.69 0.79
N VAL A 351 4.84 -10.81 1.51
CA VAL A 351 6.03 -11.13 2.32
C VAL A 351 7.22 -11.55 1.47
N THR A 352 7.00 -12.28 0.38
CA THR A 352 8.06 -13.00 -0.35
C THR A 352 8.47 -12.37 -1.68
N LEU A 353 7.63 -11.54 -2.28
CA LEU A 353 7.98 -10.84 -3.52
C LEU A 353 9.02 -9.73 -3.28
N PRO A 354 9.82 -9.39 -4.30
CA PRO A 354 10.78 -8.27 -4.24
C PRO A 354 10.09 -6.91 -4.43
N LEU A 355 9.12 -6.62 -3.58
CA LEU A 355 8.28 -5.43 -3.59
C LEU A 355 8.17 -4.87 -2.17
N ASN A 356 7.68 -3.64 -2.04
CA ASN A 356 7.31 -3.09 -0.74
C ASN A 356 5.90 -3.58 -0.36
N PRO A 357 5.74 -4.37 0.72
CA PRO A 357 4.44 -4.83 1.17
C PRO A 357 3.47 -3.68 1.44
N TYR A 358 2.23 -3.87 1.03
CA TYR A 358 1.16 -2.91 1.24
C TYR A 358 -0.10 -3.60 1.74
N PHE A 359 -0.68 -3.05 2.80
CA PHE A 359 -1.90 -3.53 3.42
C PHE A 359 -2.82 -2.35 3.70
N LEU A 360 -4.11 -2.54 3.47
CA LEU A 360 -5.15 -1.55 3.78
C LEU A 360 -5.74 -1.85 5.16
N ASP A 361 -6.21 -0.83 5.87
CA ASP A 361 -6.96 -1.00 7.12
C ASP A 361 -8.14 -1.97 6.91
N GLY A 362 -8.39 -2.82 7.91
CA GLY A 362 -9.31 -3.96 7.78
C GLY A 362 -8.71 -5.23 7.17
N TYR A 363 -7.52 -5.18 6.54
CA TYR A 363 -6.90 -6.36 5.95
C TYR A 363 -6.57 -7.43 6.98
N VAL A 364 -6.01 -7.03 8.13
CA VAL A 364 -5.52 -7.96 9.17
C VAL A 364 -6.66 -8.67 9.91
N THR A 365 -7.81 -8.04 9.99
CA THR A 365 -9.02 -8.58 10.63
C THR A 365 -9.96 -9.26 9.63
N GLY A 366 -9.69 -9.11 8.33
CA GLY A 366 -10.49 -9.70 7.27
C GLY A 366 -11.80 -8.97 7.02
N ASP A 367 -11.73 -7.64 6.83
CA ASP A 367 -12.90 -6.85 6.46
C ASP A 367 -13.65 -7.51 5.30
N SER A 368 -14.92 -7.83 5.53
CA SER A 368 -15.81 -8.52 4.58
C SER A 368 -16.97 -7.65 4.13
N TYR A 369 -16.95 -6.36 4.47
CA TYR A 369 -17.97 -5.43 4.01
C TYR A 369 -17.92 -5.30 2.48
N ILE A 370 -19.10 -5.32 1.83
CA ILE A 370 -19.21 -5.18 0.37
C ILE A 370 -19.43 -3.71 0.05
N TYR A 371 -18.36 -3.08 -0.47
CA TYR A 371 -18.41 -1.71 -0.93
C TYR A 371 -19.11 -1.65 -2.30
N ARG A 372 -20.09 -0.77 -2.44
CA ARG A 372 -20.93 -0.70 -3.65
C ARG A 372 -20.22 -0.13 -4.89
N TYR A 373 -19.02 0.38 -4.73
CA TYR A 373 -18.25 1.02 -5.81
C TYR A 373 -18.02 0.14 -7.05
N GLU A 374 -17.83 -1.16 -6.88
CA GLU A 374 -17.56 -2.08 -8.00
C GLU A 374 -18.80 -2.51 -8.79
N ASN A 375 -19.97 -1.98 -8.51
CA ASN A 375 -21.17 -2.31 -9.29
C ASN A 375 -21.15 -1.61 -10.65
N LYS A 376 -20.46 -2.20 -11.62
CA LYS A 376 -20.25 -1.68 -12.97
C LYS A 376 -21.53 -1.55 -13.83
N LYS A 377 -22.69 -1.98 -13.33
CA LYS A 377 -23.96 -2.01 -14.09
C LYS A 377 -24.89 -0.86 -13.76
N ALA A 378 -24.50 0.07 -12.90
CA ALA A 378 -25.34 1.22 -12.59
C ALA A 378 -25.56 2.08 -13.85
N ASP A 379 -26.81 2.33 -14.14
CA ASP A 379 -27.19 3.25 -15.21
C ASP A 379 -26.84 4.68 -14.82
N ARG A 380 -25.96 5.33 -15.58
CA ARG A 380 -25.53 6.71 -15.35
C ARG A 380 -26.65 7.74 -15.51
N SER A 381 -27.78 7.35 -16.10
CA SER A 381 -28.98 8.18 -16.20
C SER A 381 -29.89 8.11 -14.96
N SER A 382 -29.63 7.17 -14.06
CA SER A 382 -30.39 6.99 -12.83
C SER A 382 -30.13 8.12 -11.85
N THR A 383 -31.20 8.68 -11.30
CA THR A 383 -31.16 9.63 -10.16
C THR A 383 -31.22 8.90 -8.83
N ASP A 384 -31.15 7.58 -8.84
CA ASP A 384 -31.22 6.72 -7.66
C ASP A 384 -30.00 6.92 -6.76
N ASP A 385 -30.19 6.90 -5.46
CA ASP A 385 -29.12 6.97 -4.46
C ASP A 385 -28.08 5.86 -4.68
N ASP A 386 -28.49 4.69 -5.19
CA ASP A 386 -27.59 3.60 -5.55
C ASP A 386 -26.59 3.97 -6.68
N TYR A 387 -26.95 4.85 -7.60
CA TYR A 387 -26.03 5.36 -8.61
C TYR A 387 -24.90 6.17 -7.99
N TYR A 388 -25.19 7.04 -7.05
CA TYR A 388 -24.18 7.83 -6.34
C TYR A 388 -23.27 6.94 -5.49
N PHE A 389 -23.77 5.87 -4.93
CA PHE A 389 -22.95 4.89 -4.19
C PHE A 389 -21.96 4.16 -5.09
N VAL A 390 -22.32 3.85 -6.32
CA VAL A 390 -21.45 3.19 -7.30
C VAL A 390 -20.20 4.01 -7.64
N HIS A 391 -20.32 5.33 -7.69
CA HIS A 391 -19.23 6.25 -8.03
C HIS A 391 -18.53 6.85 -6.81
N ARG A 392 -18.93 6.50 -5.62
CA ARG A 392 -18.38 7.08 -4.39
C ARG A 392 -17.09 6.43 -3.89
N GLY A 393 -16.63 5.38 -4.54
CA GLY A 393 -15.54 4.60 -4.00
C GLY A 393 -15.98 3.77 -2.79
N LYS A 394 -15.08 3.51 -1.90
CA LYS A 394 -15.41 2.85 -0.64
C LYS A 394 -16.23 3.77 0.25
N PHE A 395 -17.10 3.15 1.05
CA PHE A 395 -17.99 3.84 1.97
C PHE A 395 -17.24 4.83 2.87
N ASP A 396 -16.09 4.44 3.39
CA ASP A 396 -15.23 5.25 4.26
C ASP A 396 -14.55 6.45 3.59
N ILE A 397 -14.54 6.53 2.25
CA ILE A 397 -13.94 7.66 1.52
C ILE A 397 -14.89 8.85 1.45
N PHE A 398 -16.17 8.60 1.25
CA PHE A 398 -17.16 9.65 1.00
C PHE A 398 -18.04 9.97 2.22
N ASN A 399 -18.08 9.07 3.18
CA ASN A 399 -18.90 9.22 4.37
C ASN A 399 -18.05 9.19 5.63
N PHE A 400 -18.61 9.63 6.74
CA PHE A 400 -18.18 9.16 8.04
C PHE A 400 -18.64 7.71 8.14
N SER A 401 -17.71 6.81 8.41
CA SER A 401 -18.00 5.39 8.40
C SER A 401 -17.31 4.68 9.55
N ARG A 402 -17.74 3.46 9.80
CA ARG A 402 -17.09 2.57 10.72
C ARG A 402 -15.61 2.36 10.35
N ARG A 403 -14.79 2.00 11.29
CA ARG A 403 -13.47 1.44 11.00
C ARG A 403 -13.63 0.13 10.22
N PRO A 404 -12.91 -0.06 9.08
CA PRO A 404 -12.92 -1.35 8.39
C PRO A 404 -12.44 -2.47 9.31
N GLU A 405 -13.32 -3.39 9.65
CA GLU A 405 -13.03 -4.52 10.54
C GLU A 405 -13.76 -5.79 10.06
N GLY A 406 -13.20 -6.94 10.39
CA GLY A 406 -13.78 -8.24 10.08
C GLY A 406 -13.73 -9.18 11.29
N ASN A 407 -14.45 -10.28 11.18
CA ASN A 407 -14.65 -11.23 12.28
C ASN A 407 -13.71 -12.46 12.21
N TYR A 408 -12.63 -12.37 11.47
CA TYR A 408 -11.68 -13.46 11.29
C TYR A 408 -10.49 -13.34 12.25
N ALA A 409 -10.69 -13.66 13.51
CA ALA A 409 -9.68 -13.52 14.56
C ALA A 409 -8.36 -14.26 14.25
N GLU A 410 -8.45 -15.42 13.57
CA GLU A 410 -7.29 -16.23 13.19
C GLU A 410 -6.39 -15.56 12.12
N LEU A 411 -6.89 -14.58 11.37
CA LEU A 411 -6.09 -13.92 10.33
C LEU A 411 -4.96 -13.08 10.94
N LYS A 412 -5.19 -12.44 12.08
CA LYS A 412 -4.16 -11.66 12.77
C LYS A 412 -2.95 -12.53 13.15
N GLU A 413 -3.19 -13.72 13.67
CA GLU A 413 -2.11 -14.66 14.02
C GLU A 413 -1.35 -15.12 12.77
N LYS A 414 -2.07 -15.48 11.69
CA LYS A 414 -1.48 -15.87 10.41
C LYS A 414 -0.66 -14.74 9.80
N PHE A 415 -1.17 -13.50 9.86
CA PHE A 415 -0.46 -12.30 9.41
C PHE A 415 0.86 -12.11 10.18
N VAL A 416 0.79 -12.10 11.51
CA VAL A 416 1.98 -11.95 12.38
C VAL A 416 3.00 -13.06 12.11
N LYS A 417 2.56 -14.30 11.89
CA LYS A 417 3.45 -15.41 11.50
C LYS A 417 4.18 -15.12 10.19
N ALA A 418 3.46 -14.68 9.16
CA ALA A 418 4.05 -14.34 7.87
C ALA A 418 5.04 -13.17 7.98
N MET A 419 4.70 -12.12 8.75
CA MET A 419 5.58 -10.98 8.98
C MET A 419 6.83 -11.34 9.78
N LYS A 420 6.71 -12.16 10.83
CA LYS A 420 7.88 -12.70 11.56
C LYS A 420 8.82 -13.46 10.62
N PHE A 421 8.27 -14.27 9.71
CA PHE A 421 9.05 -14.95 8.69
C PHE A 421 9.77 -13.98 7.76
N LYS A 422 9.11 -12.90 7.29
CA LYS A 422 9.76 -11.88 6.46
C LYS A 422 11.00 -11.30 7.15
N TYR A 423 10.90 -10.95 8.42
CA TYR A 423 12.01 -10.39 9.16
C TYR A 423 13.11 -11.43 9.47
N TRP A 424 12.75 -12.66 9.75
CA TRP A 424 13.70 -13.73 9.97
C TRP A 424 14.48 -14.09 8.70
N ALA A 425 13.80 -14.21 7.55
CA ALA A 425 14.39 -14.56 6.27
C ALA A 425 14.84 -13.33 5.45
N LYS A 426 15.01 -12.14 6.09
CA LYS A 426 15.27 -10.87 5.38
C LYS A 426 16.45 -10.92 4.41
N SER A 427 17.54 -11.61 4.75
CA SER A 427 18.71 -11.77 3.86
C SER A 427 18.36 -12.46 2.54
N VAL A 428 17.42 -13.41 2.57
CA VAL A 428 16.95 -14.12 1.38
C VAL A 428 15.86 -13.33 0.66
N LEU A 429 14.92 -12.74 1.41
CA LEU A 429 13.74 -12.10 0.83
C LEU A 429 14.02 -10.67 0.33
N VAL A 430 14.97 -9.96 0.93
CA VAL A 430 15.34 -8.59 0.51
C VAL A 430 16.48 -8.65 -0.51
N ASP A 431 17.59 -9.31 -0.15
CA ASP A 431 18.82 -9.27 -0.95
C ASP A 431 18.88 -10.41 -2.00
N GLY A 432 18.02 -11.41 -1.88
CA GLY A 432 18.01 -12.58 -2.76
C GLY A 432 17.56 -12.28 -4.18
N LYS A 433 18.09 -13.05 -5.11
CA LYS A 433 17.68 -13.01 -6.52
C LYS A 433 16.34 -13.71 -6.71
N PHE A 434 15.53 -13.20 -7.61
CA PHE A 434 14.33 -13.89 -8.08
C PHE A 434 14.70 -14.98 -9.07
N VAL A 435 14.17 -16.18 -8.86
CA VAL A 435 14.36 -17.36 -9.73
C VAL A 435 12.99 -17.94 -10.05
N GLU A 436 12.64 -18.00 -11.33
CA GLU A 436 11.41 -18.64 -11.80
C GLU A 436 11.59 -20.15 -11.93
N PHE A 437 10.56 -20.91 -11.60
CA PHE A 437 10.50 -22.34 -11.87
C PHE A 437 9.37 -22.69 -12.84
N LYS A 438 9.63 -23.64 -13.73
CA LYS A 438 8.60 -24.25 -14.56
C LYS A 438 7.75 -25.21 -13.74
N THR A 439 6.46 -25.28 -14.04
CA THR A 439 5.52 -26.20 -13.42
C THR A 439 4.84 -27.07 -14.49
N SER A 440 4.33 -28.24 -14.10
CA SER A 440 3.57 -29.11 -15.01
C SER A 440 2.11 -28.66 -15.21
N ASN A 441 1.63 -27.72 -14.39
CA ASN A 441 0.26 -27.20 -14.44
C ASN A 441 0.27 -25.70 -14.71
N PRO A 442 -0.41 -25.21 -15.74
CA PRO A 442 -0.37 -23.80 -16.12
C PRO A 442 -1.01 -22.83 -15.11
N SER A 443 -1.88 -23.32 -14.21
CA SER A 443 -2.46 -22.51 -13.13
C SER A 443 -1.56 -22.43 -11.90
N VAL A 444 -0.47 -23.20 -11.85
CA VAL A 444 0.45 -23.22 -10.72
C VAL A 444 1.69 -22.40 -11.03
N PHE A 445 1.88 -21.30 -10.32
CA PHE A 445 3.13 -20.53 -10.36
C PHE A 445 4.13 -21.05 -9.32
N ALA A 446 5.41 -20.94 -9.63
CA ALA A 446 6.47 -21.24 -8.69
C ALA A 446 7.67 -20.32 -8.91
N TYR A 447 8.23 -19.82 -7.81
CA TYR A 447 9.47 -19.03 -7.83
C TYR A 447 10.27 -19.23 -6.55
N ALA A 448 11.52 -18.81 -6.59
CA ALA A 448 12.34 -18.66 -5.39
C ALA A 448 12.90 -17.24 -5.25
N ARG A 449 13.14 -16.88 -3.99
CA ARG A 449 14.12 -15.87 -3.61
C ARG A 449 15.36 -16.61 -3.12
N LYS A 450 16.53 -16.33 -3.71
CA LYS A 450 17.77 -17.07 -3.42
C LYS A 450 18.90 -16.12 -3.06
N ASN A 451 19.56 -16.38 -1.94
CA ASN A 451 20.77 -15.70 -1.53
C ASN A 451 21.81 -16.72 -1.03
N GLY A 452 22.97 -16.77 -1.68
CA GLY A 452 23.96 -17.81 -1.42
C GLY A 452 23.38 -19.22 -1.62
N ASP A 453 23.50 -20.05 -0.61
CA ASP A 453 22.98 -21.43 -0.59
C ASP A 453 21.58 -21.57 -0.01
N ASP A 454 20.97 -20.46 0.40
CA ASP A 454 19.63 -20.43 0.98
C ASP A 454 18.60 -19.91 -0.02
N ALA A 455 17.42 -20.51 0.00
CA ALA A 455 16.31 -20.08 -0.84
C ALA A 455 14.95 -20.22 -0.14
N VAL A 456 14.08 -19.25 -0.37
CA VAL A 456 12.65 -19.35 -0.06
C VAL A 456 11.91 -19.66 -1.35
N VAL A 457 11.27 -20.81 -1.42
CA VAL A 457 10.45 -21.27 -2.56
C VAL A 457 8.99 -21.03 -2.26
N VAL A 458 8.29 -20.45 -3.21
CA VAL A 458 6.85 -20.16 -3.14
C VAL A 458 6.17 -20.82 -4.32
N ILE A 459 5.11 -21.59 -4.03
CA ILE A 459 4.31 -22.31 -5.01
C ILE A 459 2.85 -21.97 -4.75
N GLY A 460 2.10 -21.55 -5.76
CA GLY A 460 0.70 -21.16 -5.58
C GLY A 460 -0.20 -21.61 -6.70
N ASN A 461 -1.42 -22.00 -6.35
CA ASN A 461 -2.48 -22.39 -7.27
C ASN A 461 -3.42 -21.21 -7.53
N LEU A 462 -3.49 -20.74 -8.77
CA LEU A 462 -4.39 -19.66 -9.20
C LEU A 462 -5.81 -20.14 -9.54
N ASN A 463 -6.03 -21.47 -9.54
CA ASN A 463 -7.37 -21.99 -9.75
C ASN A 463 -8.25 -21.68 -8.55
N LYS A 464 -9.41 -21.09 -8.81
CA LYS A 464 -10.36 -20.63 -7.79
C LYS A 464 -11.23 -21.78 -7.25
N GLU A 465 -11.37 -22.85 -8.01
CA GLU A 465 -12.43 -23.87 -7.82
C GLU A 465 -11.87 -25.26 -7.54
N HIS A 466 -10.69 -25.59 -8.11
CA HIS A 466 -10.20 -26.96 -8.13
C HIS A 466 -8.85 -27.10 -7.44
N GLU A 467 -8.70 -28.19 -6.70
CA GLU A 467 -7.43 -28.72 -6.26
C GLU A 467 -6.63 -29.21 -7.48
N VAL A 468 -5.32 -28.98 -7.49
CA VAL A 468 -4.46 -29.35 -8.60
C VAL A 468 -3.17 -29.97 -8.10
N ASP A 469 -2.76 -31.05 -8.80
CA ASP A 469 -1.43 -31.62 -8.67
C ASP A 469 -0.46 -30.97 -9.63
N ALA A 470 0.73 -30.68 -9.17
CA ALA A 470 1.79 -30.14 -10.00
C ALA A 470 3.18 -30.65 -9.62
N ASN A 471 4.04 -30.76 -10.64
CA ASN A 471 5.47 -30.90 -10.44
C ASN A 471 6.13 -29.53 -10.68
N VAL A 472 6.94 -29.09 -9.73
CA VAL A 472 7.82 -27.93 -9.85
C VAL A 472 9.20 -28.41 -10.23
N TYR A 473 9.74 -27.93 -11.35
CA TYR A 473 11.02 -28.35 -11.89
C TYR A 473 12.13 -27.41 -11.39
N ILE A 474 12.91 -27.90 -10.41
CA ILE A 474 14.03 -27.17 -9.82
C ILE A 474 15.32 -27.82 -10.28
N ARG A 475 15.98 -27.23 -11.28
CA ARG A 475 17.24 -27.76 -11.81
C ARG A 475 18.27 -27.85 -10.69
N ASN A 476 18.98 -29.00 -10.65
CA ASN A 476 20.00 -29.31 -9.63
C ASN A 476 19.50 -29.46 -8.18
N LEU A 477 18.20 -29.48 -7.93
CA LEU A 477 17.69 -29.84 -6.62
C LEU A 477 17.96 -31.34 -6.38
N LYS A 478 18.75 -31.65 -5.36
CA LYS A 478 19.07 -33.04 -4.96
C LYS A 478 17.96 -33.60 -4.08
N ASP A 479 17.74 -34.90 -4.13
CA ASP A 479 16.76 -35.62 -3.30
C ASP A 479 17.05 -35.46 -1.79
N THR A 480 18.28 -35.11 -1.43
CA THR A 480 18.74 -34.89 -0.05
C THR A 480 18.74 -33.41 0.37
N SER A 481 18.19 -32.50 -0.44
CA SER A 481 18.13 -31.09 -0.07
C SER A 481 17.30 -30.89 1.20
N PHE A 482 17.80 -30.04 2.11
CA PHE A 482 17.07 -29.71 3.33
C PHE A 482 15.91 -28.78 2.99
N ILE A 483 14.69 -29.25 3.21
CA ILE A 483 13.45 -28.52 2.94
C ILE A 483 12.69 -28.40 4.24
N SER A 484 12.45 -27.16 4.66
CA SER A 484 11.66 -26.84 5.85
C SER A 484 10.35 -26.19 5.42
N PRO A 485 9.19 -26.80 5.72
CA PRO A 485 7.91 -26.15 5.49
C PRO A 485 7.78 -24.91 6.39
N VAL A 486 7.44 -23.80 5.79
CA VAL A 486 7.18 -22.53 6.50
C VAL A 486 5.68 -22.34 6.66
N LYS A 487 4.95 -22.57 5.57
CA LYS A 487 3.50 -22.65 5.53
C LYS A 487 3.13 -24.01 4.94
N MET A 488 2.42 -24.81 5.67
CA MET A 488 2.02 -26.22 5.47
C MET A 488 2.89 -27.24 6.22
N GLY A 489 2.22 -28.31 6.65
CA GLY A 489 2.76 -29.25 7.65
C GLY A 489 3.80 -30.24 7.15
N GLU A 490 3.87 -30.54 5.86
CA GLU A 490 4.70 -31.61 5.33
C GLU A 490 5.68 -31.11 4.27
N ALA A 491 6.86 -31.71 4.25
CA ALA A 491 7.83 -31.47 3.20
C ALA A 491 7.38 -32.15 1.90
N PRO A 492 7.52 -31.49 0.74
CA PRO A 492 7.13 -32.08 -0.54
C PRO A 492 8.05 -33.22 -0.91
N ILE A 493 7.54 -34.16 -1.70
CA ILE A 493 8.35 -35.26 -2.25
C ILE A 493 9.28 -34.70 -3.34
N VAL A 494 10.58 -34.91 -3.16
CA VAL A 494 11.58 -34.51 -4.14
C VAL A 494 12.19 -35.75 -4.78
N LYS A 495 12.09 -35.86 -6.11
CA LYS A 495 12.73 -36.88 -6.92
C LYS A 495 13.31 -36.29 -8.20
N ARG A 496 14.61 -36.50 -8.44
CA ARG A 496 15.31 -36.12 -9.68
C ARG A 496 15.06 -34.64 -10.07
N GLY A 497 15.17 -33.74 -9.11
CA GLY A 497 14.96 -32.28 -9.34
C GLY A 497 13.51 -31.86 -9.55
N LYS A 498 12.56 -32.68 -9.12
CA LYS A 498 11.12 -32.34 -9.14
C LYS A 498 10.57 -32.31 -7.72
N MET A 499 9.85 -31.25 -7.39
CA MET A 499 8.99 -31.18 -6.20
C MET A 499 7.57 -31.46 -6.64
N SER A 500 6.95 -32.52 -6.10
CA SER A 500 5.53 -32.84 -6.34
C SER A 500 4.71 -32.23 -5.22
N VAL A 501 3.68 -31.49 -5.59
CA VAL A 501 2.77 -30.78 -4.66
C VAL A 501 1.33 -31.00 -5.08
N SER A 502 0.42 -31.07 -4.11
CA SER A 502 -1.03 -30.93 -4.28
C SER A 502 -1.47 -29.62 -3.64
N LEU A 503 -2.30 -28.85 -4.32
CA LEU A 503 -2.66 -27.49 -3.94
C LEU A 503 -4.17 -27.28 -4.06
N LYS A 504 -4.83 -26.94 -2.98
CA LYS A 504 -6.25 -26.54 -2.95
C LYS A 504 -6.46 -25.22 -3.73
N PRO A 505 -7.72 -24.83 -4.00
CA PRO A 505 -8.01 -23.52 -4.59
C PRO A 505 -7.33 -22.37 -3.84
N TYR A 506 -6.64 -21.48 -4.57
CA TYR A 506 -5.86 -20.35 -4.02
C TYR A 506 -4.82 -20.74 -2.95
N GLU A 507 -4.47 -22.01 -2.82
CA GLU A 507 -3.45 -22.39 -1.85
C GLU A 507 -2.06 -21.92 -2.26
N VAL A 508 -1.32 -21.41 -1.27
CA VAL A 508 0.10 -21.09 -1.39
C VAL A 508 0.89 -21.94 -0.39
N GLN A 509 1.96 -22.53 -0.87
CA GLN A 509 2.93 -23.26 -0.04
C GLN A 509 4.26 -22.51 -0.08
N VAL A 510 4.92 -22.40 1.08
CA VAL A 510 6.19 -21.69 1.25
C VAL A 510 7.18 -22.60 1.96
N TYR A 511 8.37 -22.74 1.38
CA TYR A 511 9.42 -23.62 1.87
C TYR A 511 10.75 -22.87 2.00
N MET A 512 11.47 -23.14 3.06
CA MET A 512 12.87 -22.73 3.19
C MET A 512 13.77 -23.89 2.75
N LEU A 513 14.64 -23.65 1.81
CA LEU A 513 15.63 -24.61 1.33
C LEU A 513 17.02 -24.10 1.71
N ASN A 514 17.82 -24.99 2.30
CA ASN A 514 19.20 -24.72 2.65
C ASN A 514 20.14 -25.59 1.82
N LYS A 515 21.36 -25.13 1.60
CA LYS A 515 22.40 -25.82 0.82
C LYS A 515 21.97 -26.15 -0.61
N VAL A 516 21.23 -25.24 -1.24
CA VAL A 516 20.78 -25.39 -2.62
C VAL A 516 21.78 -24.77 -3.60
N ASN A 517 21.95 -25.47 -4.72
CA ASN A 517 22.82 -25.01 -5.80
C ASN A 517 22.05 -25.04 -7.14
N PHE A 518 21.16 -24.06 -7.35
CA PHE A 518 20.42 -23.87 -8.60
C PHE A 518 20.48 -22.41 -9.08
#